data_a7ed33681c25046ced42a87d80477b7b
#
_entry.id   a7ed33681c25046ced42a87d80477b7b
#
_cell.length_a   1.000
_cell.length_b   1.000
_cell.length_c   1.000
_cell.angle_alpha   90.00
_cell.angle_beta   90.00
_cell.angle_gamma   90.00
#
_symmetry.space_group_name_H-M   'P 1'
#
loop_
_entity.id
_entity.type
_entity.pdbx_description
1 polymer ?
#
loop_
_entity_poly.entity_id
_entity_poly.type
_entity_poly.pdbx_seq_one_letter_code
_entity_poly.pdbx_strand_id
1 'polypeptide(L)'
;MAGLPFQLTAGQCRVWNEIAGDIAREVPMNRLLQGEVGSGKTVVSALACVAAVQNGFQAAFMAPTEVLAHQHFQTLNRLLGVLADPLGELSGAQPGTDSVPLRLLTGSTSAPEKREIADRGAAGEPMLVVGTQALLTESLHLSRLALVVVDEQHRFGVEQRGALLSKGERAPHFLTMTATPIPRTVAMTVFGDLDVSVLRQLPAGRAEVQTFLVNEANVRWVTRAWSRAAEEIERGGRVYVLCPKIAPDASELDSADSADLQNPSETGRKKQKTAAKTSWGDDLAGFGELEELEPGRVLHTVTQTAAQLADLPVFRDIQIGVAHSNLDSGAKQQAVADFAAGRTPLLVSTTVVEVGMDVPEASMMIILDADRYGISQLHQLRGRIGRGSRPGVCLAIAPLDFPPVSDNLADLMAQAGEGTLAPALARLLAFAASRDGFALAEADLRIRREGDVLGQSQSGRRSRLKVLSLVSDAEVIAAAKAAAATVVAEDPQLSAHPELARLVFDLGEGAQNLTKS
;
A
#
# COMPACT_ATOMS: atom_id res chain seq x y z
N MET A 1 -9.87 -4.05 26.37
CA MET A 1 -8.50 -3.47 26.42
C MET A 1 -7.57 -4.17 27.42
N ALA A 2 -8.06 -4.80 28.45
CA ALA A 2 -7.22 -5.46 29.48
C ALA A 2 -6.40 -6.68 29.00
N GLY A 3 -6.61 -7.19 27.81
CA GLY A 3 -5.90 -8.36 27.28
C GLY A 3 -4.77 -8.07 26.29
N LEU A 4 -4.46 -6.79 25.99
CA LEU A 4 -3.36 -6.48 25.06
C LEU A 4 -2.00 -6.59 25.79
N PRO A 5 -0.94 -7.14 25.13
CA PRO A 5 0.38 -7.29 25.74
C PRO A 5 1.16 -5.96 25.86
N PHE A 6 0.56 -4.84 25.48
CA PHE A 6 1.13 -3.49 25.51
C PHE A 6 0.05 -2.43 25.72
N GLN A 7 0.47 -1.22 26.09
CA GLN A 7 -0.43 -0.07 26.23
C GLN A 7 -0.61 0.62 24.86
N LEU A 8 -1.85 1.04 24.56
CA LEU A 8 -2.14 1.85 23.39
C LEU A 8 -1.55 3.25 23.54
N THR A 9 -1.05 3.80 22.44
CA THR A 9 -0.64 5.20 22.39
C THR A 9 -1.85 6.13 22.50
N ALA A 10 -1.65 7.37 22.90
CA ALA A 10 -2.73 8.37 22.95
C ALA A 10 -3.44 8.54 21.60
N GLY A 11 -2.68 8.47 20.48
CA GLY A 11 -3.24 8.51 19.13
C GLY A 11 -4.12 7.30 18.83
N GLN A 12 -3.70 6.10 19.21
CA GLN A 12 -4.49 4.87 19.03
C GLN A 12 -5.77 4.89 19.89
N CYS A 13 -5.68 5.38 21.13
CA CYS A 13 -6.86 5.53 22.00
C CYS A 13 -7.88 6.52 21.39
N ARG A 14 -7.42 7.66 20.88
CA ARG A 14 -8.30 8.63 20.22
C ARG A 14 -9.02 8.01 19.02
N VAL A 15 -8.26 7.40 18.11
CA VAL A 15 -8.83 6.79 16.90
C VAL A 15 -9.76 5.62 17.25
N TRP A 16 -9.43 4.83 18.26
CA TRP A 16 -10.34 3.81 18.77
C TRP A 16 -11.67 4.41 19.27
N ASN A 17 -11.64 5.51 20.01
CA ASN A 17 -12.86 6.17 20.48
C ASN A 17 -13.71 6.72 19.32
N GLU A 18 -13.08 7.26 18.26
CA GLU A 18 -13.76 7.69 17.05
C GLU A 18 -14.50 6.50 16.38
N ILE A 19 -13.80 5.38 16.17
CA ILE A 19 -14.36 4.17 15.56
C ILE A 19 -15.45 3.56 16.44
N ALA A 20 -15.22 3.45 17.75
CA ALA A 20 -16.19 2.89 18.68
C ALA A 20 -17.46 3.74 18.74
N GLY A 21 -17.32 5.08 18.68
CA GLY A 21 -18.47 5.98 18.59
C GLY A 21 -19.28 5.77 17.33
N ASP A 22 -18.64 5.51 16.19
CA ASP A 22 -19.34 5.25 14.92
C ASP A 22 -20.02 3.87 14.90
N ILE A 23 -19.33 2.83 15.37
CA ILE A 23 -19.91 1.46 15.43
C ILE A 23 -21.16 1.41 16.34
N ALA A 24 -21.25 2.29 17.33
CA ALA A 24 -22.40 2.37 18.21
C ALA A 24 -23.63 3.05 17.59
N ARG A 25 -23.52 3.61 16.38
CA ARG A 25 -24.62 4.29 15.68
C ARG A 25 -25.42 3.31 14.81
N GLU A 26 -26.65 3.65 14.52
CA GLU A 26 -27.48 2.91 13.56
C GLU A 26 -27.06 3.13 12.11
N VAL A 27 -26.43 4.27 11.81
CA VAL A 27 -25.91 4.60 10.48
C VAL A 27 -24.57 3.87 10.30
N PRO A 28 -24.39 3.11 9.20
CA PRO A 28 -23.14 2.42 8.93
C PRO A 28 -21.95 3.38 8.86
N MET A 29 -20.90 3.09 9.62
CA MET A 29 -19.63 3.80 9.54
C MET A 29 -19.01 3.59 8.15
N ASN A 30 -18.48 4.65 7.54
CA ASN A 30 -17.62 4.58 6.37
C ASN A 30 -16.36 5.41 6.66
N ARG A 31 -15.28 4.75 7.13
CA ARG A 31 -14.12 5.44 7.68
C ARG A 31 -12.79 4.95 7.09
N LEU A 32 -11.92 5.91 6.79
CA LEU A 32 -10.55 5.69 6.36
C LEU A 32 -9.58 5.89 7.56
N LEU A 33 -8.88 4.83 7.92
CA LEU A 33 -7.81 4.84 8.91
C LEU A 33 -6.45 4.98 8.22
N GLN A 34 -5.88 6.16 8.29
CA GLN A 34 -4.56 6.45 7.74
C GLN A 34 -3.49 6.41 8.81
N GLY A 35 -2.30 5.95 8.43
CA GLY A 35 -1.15 6.00 9.32
C GLY A 35 0.06 5.35 8.67
N GLU A 36 1.24 5.75 9.09
CA GLU A 36 2.47 5.17 8.59
C GLU A 36 2.57 3.66 8.87
N VAL A 37 3.48 3.00 8.13
CA VAL A 37 3.80 1.58 8.40
C VAL A 37 4.29 1.45 9.85
N GLY A 38 3.66 0.56 10.62
CA GLY A 38 4.00 0.35 12.03
C GLY A 38 3.32 1.30 13.02
N SER A 39 2.42 2.20 12.59
CA SER A 39 1.65 3.07 13.50
C SER A 39 0.60 2.33 14.36
N GLY A 40 0.37 1.03 14.07
CA GLY A 40 -0.58 0.20 14.82
C GLY A 40 -2.01 0.22 14.27
N LYS A 41 -2.22 0.50 12.98
CA LYS A 41 -3.53 0.40 12.32
C LYS A 41 -4.20 -0.96 12.56
N THR A 42 -3.42 -2.05 12.39
CA THR A 42 -3.91 -3.41 12.63
C THR A 42 -4.42 -3.64 14.05
N VAL A 43 -3.80 -3.01 15.05
CA VAL A 43 -4.25 -3.11 16.45
C VAL A 43 -5.60 -2.45 16.63
N VAL A 44 -5.78 -1.25 16.10
CA VAL A 44 -7.04 -0.50 16.23
C VAL A 44 -8.17 -1.22 15.47
N SER A 45 -7.89 -1.72 14.26
CA SER A 45 -8.87 -2.50 13.49
C SER A 45 -9.21 -3.84 14.16
N ALA A 46 -8.22 -4.50 14.81
CA ALA A 46 -8.46 -5.70 15.60
C ALA A 46 -9.45 -5.44 16.76
N LEU A 47 -9.29 -4.32 17.46
CA LEU A 47 -10.23 -3.92 18.53
C LEU A 47 -11.65 -3.74 17.99
N ALA A 48 -11.80 -3.16 16.79
CA ALA A 48 -13.11 -3.01 16.15
C ALA A 48 -13.73 -4.37 15.78
N CYS A 49 -12.93 -5.30 15.23
CA CYS A 49 -13.38 -6.66 14.94
C CYS A 49 -13.81 -7.42 16.21
N VAL A 50 -13.00 -7.32 17.28
CA VAL A 50 -13.33 -7.93 18.57
C VAL A 50 -14.64 -7.39 19.13
N ALA A 51 -14.82 -6.06 19.08
CA ALA A 51 -16.06 -5.44 19.53
C ALA A 51 -17.29 -5.97 18.76
N ALA A 52 -17.20 -6.13 17.44
CA ALA A 52 -18.28 -6.69 16.64
C ALA A 52 -18.58 -8.15 17.03
N VAL A 53 -17.54 -9.00 17.14
CA VAL A 53 -17.73 -10.44 17.43
C VAL A 53 -18.23 -10.68 18.87
N GLN A 54 -17.73 -9.95 19.85
CA GLN A 54 -18.19 -10.05 21.25
C GLN A 54 -19.65 -9.61 21.44
N ASN A 55 -20.16 -8.76 20.53
CA ASN A 55 -21.57 -8.39 20.50
C ASN A 55 -22.44 -9.36 19.66
N GLY A 56 -21.90 -10.53 19.29
CA GLY A 56 -22.64 -11.59 18.61
C GLY A 56 -22.76 -11.39 17.10
N PHE A 57 -21.92 -10.56 16.51
CA PHE A 57 -21.89 -10.29 15.06
C PHE A 57 -20.70 -10.96 14.37
N GLN A 58 -20.66 -10.84 13.06
CA GLN A 58 -19.57 -11.29 12.22
C GLN A 58 -18.75 -10.10 11.74
N ALA A 59 -17.43 -10.31 11.62
CA ALA A 59 -16.52 -9.33 11.06
C ALA A 59 -15.68 -9.97 9.94
N ALA A 60 -15.41 -9.21 8.87
CA ALA A 60 -14.54 -9.61 7.77
C ALA A 60 -13.32 -8.70 7.72
N PHE A 61 -12.13 -9.29 7.61
CA PHE A 61 -10.88 -8.56 7.45
C PHE A 61 -10.24 -8.96 6.10
N MET A 62 -10.23 -8.03 5.15
CA MET A 62 -9.78 -8.28 3.79
C MET A 62 -8.37 -7.74 3.56
N ALA A 63 -7.51 -8.60 3.03
CA ALA A 63 -6.16 -8.27 2.62
C ALA A 63 -6.00 -8.43 1.10
N PRO A 64 -5.12 -7.64 0.45
CA PRO A 64 -4.97 -7.67 -1.01
C PRO A 64 -4.30 -8.94 -1.54
N THR A 65 -3.52 -9.65 -0.72
CA THR A 65 -2.81 -10.87 -1.13
C THR A 65 -2.90 -11.96 -0.06
N GLU A 66 -2.71 -13.22 -0.46
CA GLU A 66 -2.71 -14.36 0.48
C GLU A 66 -1.62 -14.24 1.54
N VAL A 67 -0.45 -13.75 1.16
CA VAL A 67 0.67 -13.54 2.10
C VAL A 67 0.27 -12.56 3.20
N LEU A 68 -0.36 -11.44 2.83
CA LEU A 68 -0.86 -10.47 3.81
C LEU A 68 -2.01 -11.02 4.64
N ALA A 69 -2.92 -11.79 4.04
CA ALA A 69 -3.99 -12.44 4.78
C ALA A 69 -3.45 -13.39 5.85
N HIS A 70 -2.46 -14.20 5.51
CA HIS A 70 -1.76 -15.06 6.48
C HIS A 70 -1.06 -14.26 7.59
N GLN A 71 -0.40 -13.15 7.25
CA GLN A 71 0.26 -12.30 8.26
C GLN A 71 -0.74 -11.61 9.19
N HIS A 72 -1.82 -11.07 8.63
CA HIS A 72 -2.89 -10.49 9.45
C HIS A 72 -3.50 -11.56 10.35
N PHE A 73 -3.76 -12.76 9.82
CA PHE A 73 -4.26 -13.89 10.60
C PHE A 73 -3.32 -14.22 11.77
N GLN A 74 -2.01 -14.38 11.51
CA GLN A 74 -1.01 -14.66 12.56
C GLN A 74 -0.91 -13.51 13.57
N THR A 75 -0.94 -12.26 13.08
CA THR A 75 -0.87 -11.09 13.95
C THR A 75 -2.11 -10.97 14.83
N LEU A 76 -3.30 -11.14 14.25
CA LEU A 76 -4.56 -11.13 14.97
C LEU A 76 -4.62 -12.29 15.98
N ASN A 77 -4.21 -13.50 15.58
CA ASN A 77 -4.14 -14.64 16.49
C ASN A 77 -3.22 -14.38 17.70
N ARG A 78 -2.06 -13.74 17.46
CA ARG A 78 -1.12 -13.35 18.53
C ARG A 78 -1.67 -12.22 19.41
N LEU A 79 -2.32 -11.21 18.80
CA LEU A 79 -2.88 -10.08 19.54
C LEU A 79 -4.10 -10.48 20.36
N LEU A 80 -4.92 -11.36 19.82
CA LEU A 80 -6.14 -11.83 20.46
C LEU A 80 -5.83 -12.92 21.51
N GLY A 81 -4.69 -13.61 21.36
CA GLY A 81 -4.18 -14.59 22.33
C GLY A 81 -5.26 -15.57 22.82
N VAL A 82 -5.53 -15.54 24.12
CA VAL A 82 -6.53 -16.38 24.77
C VAL A 82 -7.97 -16.10 24.29
N LEU A 83 -8.20 -14.93 23.65
CA LEU A 83 -9.50 -14.53 23.13
C LEU A 83 -9.77 -15.08 21.72
N ALA A 84 -8.74 -15.64 21.06
CA ALA A 84 -8.87 -16.21 19.71
C ALA A 84 -8.69 -17.73 19.76
N ASP A 85 -9.78 -18.47 19.49
CA ASP A 85 -9.72 -19.92 19.30
C ASP A 85 -9.74 -20.25 17.81
N PRO A 86 -8.56 -20.56 17.18
CA PRO A 86 -8.52 -20.81 15.75
C PRO A 86 -9.20 -22.11 15.29
N LEU A 87 -9.38 -23.10 16.17
CA LEU A 87 -9.94 -24.41 15.79
C LEU A 87 -10.86 -25.05 16.84
N GLY A 88 -10.99 -24.48 18.03
CA GLY A 88 -11.74 -25.14 19.13
C GLY A 88 -11.05 -26.39 19.69
N GLU A 89 -9.83 -26.70 19.26
CA GLU A 89 -9.16 -27.98 19.54
C GLU A 89 -7.95 -27.88 20.48
N LEU A 90 -7.44 -26.66 20.79
CA LEU A 90 -6.14 -26.50 21.45
C LEU A 90 -6.17 -26.46 22.97
N SER A 91 -7.31 -26.52 23.58
CA SER A 91 -7.38 -26.63 25.05
C SER A 91 -8.58 -27.46 25.43
N GLY A 92 -8.38 -28.48 26.22
CA GLY A 92 -9.44 -29.13 27.02
C GLY A 92 -10.07 -28.18 28.05
N ALA A 93 -9.99 -26.88 27.87
CA ALA A 93 -10.69 -25.84 28.58
C ALA A 93 -12.03 -25.62 27.87
N GLN A 94 -13.12 -25.66 28.58
CA GLN A 94 -14.44 -25.25 28.12
C GLN A 94 -14.29 -23.88 27.43
N PRO A 95 -14.92 -23.64 26.26
CA PRO A 95 -14.86 -22.37 25.59
C PRO A 95 -15.35 -21.31 26.58
N GLY A 96 -14.42 -20.49 27.08
CA GLY A 96 -14.78 -19.31 27.83
C GLY A 96 -15.58 -18.40 26.91
N THR A 97 -16.59 -17.73 27.45
CA THR A 97 -17.50 -16.79 26.76
C THR A 97 -16.77 -15.64 26.03
N ASP A 98 -15.46 -15.58 26.12
CA ASP A 98 -14.63 -14.45 25.67
C ASP A 98 -13.72 -14.73 24.45
N SER A 99 -13.72 -15.95 23.91
CA SER A 99 -12.90 -16.29 22.73
C SER A 99 -13.50 -15.75 21.44
N VAL A 100 -12.68 -15.13 20.59
CA VAL A 100 -13.05 -14.65 19.25
C VAL A 100 -12.71 -15.75 18.23
N PRO A 101 -13.69 -16.44 17.63
CA PRO A 101 -13.40 -17.43 16.60
C PRO A 101 -12.78 -16.76 15.38
N LEU A 102 -11.53 -17.12 15.07
CA LEU A 102 -10.75 -16.57 13.95
C LEU A 102 -10.65 -17.62 12.84
N ARG A 103 -10.95 -17.25 11.60
CA ARG A 103 -10.91 -18.12 10.41
C ARG A 103 -10.10 -17.45 9.29
N LEU A 104 -9.42 -18.26 8.48
CA LEU A 104 -8.66 -17.80 7.31
C LEU A 104 -9.33 -18.33 6.04
N LEU A 105 -9.66 -17.43 5.11
CA LEU A 105 -10.28 -17.77 3.82
C LEU A 105 -9.50 -17.15 2.67
N THR A 106 -8.75 -18.01 1.97
CA THR A 106 -7.95 -17.62 0.80
C THR A 106 -8.22 -18.54 -0.39
N GLY A 107 -7.58 -18.31 -1.53
CA GLY A 107 -7.63 -19.22 -2.67
C GLY A 107 -7.17 -20.63 -2.31
N SER A 108 -6.11 -20.72 -1.49
CA SER A 108 -5.47 -21.97 -1.05
C SER A 108 -6.19 -22.70 0.09
N THR A 109 -7.20 -22.10 0.72
CA THR A 109 -8.03 -22.77 1.78
C THR A 109 -8.72 -24.00 1.19
N SER A 110 -8.70 -25.14 1.91
CA SER A 110 -9.27 -26.40 1.46
C SER A 110 -10.81 -26.31 1.27
N ALA A 111 -11.37 -27.16 0.40
CA ALA A 111 -12.79 -27.17 0.12
C ALA A 111 -13.66 -27.51 1.35
N PRO A 112 -13.27 -28.45 2.24
CA PRO A 112 -14.01 -28.70 3.48
C PRO A 112 -14.03 -27.47 4.40
N GLU A 113 -12.89 -26.81 4.61
CA GLU A 113 -12.80 -25.60 5.45
C GLU A 113 -13.62 -24.45 4.86
N LYS A 114 -13.60 -24.26 3.53
CA LYS A 114 -14.43 -23.24 2.86
C LYS A 114 -15.92 -23.49 3.13
N ARG A 115 -16.36 -24.75 3.09
CA ARG A 115 -17.75 -25.13 3.40
C ARG A 115 -18.09 -24.85 4.86
N GLU A 116 -17.23 -25.27 5.79
CA GLU A 116 -17.43 -25.00 7.22
C GLU A 116 -17.59 -23.50 7.50
N ILE A 117 -16.71 -22.66 6.94
CA ILE A 117 -16.78 -21.21 7.10
C ILE A 117 -18.09 -20.67 6.51
N ALA A 118 -18.52 -21.16 5.34
CA ALA A 118 -19.78 -20.74 4.71
C ALA A 118 -21.01 -21.15 5.52
N ASP A 119 -21.06 -22.38 6.03
CA ASP A 119 -22.17 -22.89 6.82
C ASP A 119 -22.32 -22.12 8.14
N ARG A 120 -21.22 -21.87 8.85
CA ARG A 120 -21.20 -21.06 10.08
C ARG A 120 -21.53 -19.59 9.79
N GLY A 121 -21.07 -19.08 8.65
CA GLY A 121 -21.40 -17.73 8.17
C GLY A 121 -22.89 -17.54 7.96
N ALA A 122 -23.50 -18.47 7.24
CA ALA A 122 -24.95 -18.48 6.98
C ALA A 122 -25.77 -18.68 8.24
N ALA A 123 -25.29 -19.48 9.20
CA ALA A 123 -25.91 -19.68 10.51
C ALA A 123 -25.82 -18.42 11.41
N GLY A 124 -25.08 -17.40 11.03
CA GLY A 124 -24.89 -16.17 11.81
C GLY A 124 -24.06 -16.35 13.08
N GLU A 125 -23.20 -17.38 13.12
CA GLU A 125 -22.31 -17.58 14.25
C GLU A 125 -21.28 -16.44 14.35
N PRO A 126 -21.05 -15.89 15.54
CA PRO A 126 -20.07 -14.82 15.72
C PRO A 126 -18.67 -15.30 15.35
N MET A 127 -18.01 -14.62 14.42
CA MET A 127 -16.63 -14.95 13.99
C MET A 127 -15.94 -13.79 13.28
N LEU A 128 -14.63 -13.81 13.29
CA LEU A 128 -13.76 -12.96 12.47
C LEU A 128 -13.16 -13.78 11.33
N VAL A 129 -13.49 -13.43 10.09
CA VAL A 129 -12.93 -14.07 8.90
C VAL A 129 -11.89 -13.16 8.28
N VAL A 130 -10.64 -13.61 8.23
CA VAL A 130 -9.55 -12.95 7.52
C VAL A 130 -9.41 -13.61 6.15
N GLY A 131 -9.27 -12.82 5.09
CA GLY A 131 -9.12 -13.43 3.77
C GLY A 131 -8.73 -12.44 2.68
N THR A 132 -8.73 -12.95 1.45
CA THR A 132 -8.48 -12.18 0.24
C THR A 132 -9.78 -11.93 -0.51
N GLN A 133 -9.72 -11.74 -1.83
CA GLN A 133 -10.90 -11.70 -2.70
C GLN A 133 -11.79 -12.94 -2.58
N ALA A 134 -11.31 -14.04 -1.99
CA ALA A 134 -12.14 -15.19 -1.64
C ALA A 134 -13.34 -14.83 -0.74
N LEU A 135 -13.25 -13.75 0.03
CA LEU A 135 -14.36 -13.19 0.81
C LEU A 135 -15.49 -12.63 -0.08
N LEU A 136 -15.24 -12.35 -1.35
CA LEU A 136 -16.20 -11.79 -2.31
C LEU A 136 -17.02 -12.87 -3.02
N THR A 137 -16.65 -14.15 -2.89
CA THR A 137 -17.34 -15.25 -3.60
C THR A 137 -18.80 -15.34 -3.20
N GLU A 138 -19.69 -15.58 -4.16
CA GLU A 138 -21.15 -15.69 -3.92
C GLU A 138 -21.50 -16.81 -2.92
N SER A 139 -20.66 -17.84 -2.85
CA SER A 139 -20.85 -18.97 -1.93
C SER A 139 -20.67 -18.62 -0.46
N LEU A 140 -20.02 -17.50 -0.13
CA LEU A 140 -19.89 -17.04 1.25
C LEU A 140 -21.00 -16.03 1.57
N HIS A 141 -21.88 -16.40 2.47
CA HIS A 141 -22.90 -15.53 3.04
C HIS A 141 -22.64 -15.33 4.53
N LEU A 142 -22.55 -14.07 4.96
CA LEU A 142 -22.34 -13.69 6.35
C LEU A 142 -23.60 -12.97 6.85
N SER A 143 -24.59 -13.74 7.33
CA SER A 143 -25.94 -13.23 7.64
C SER A 143 -25.95 -12.12 8.70
N ARG A 144 -24.99 -12.12 9.63
CA ARG A 144 -24.84 -11.11 10.69
C ARG A 144 -23.57 -10.27 10.56
N LEU A 145 -23.13 -9.99 9.32
CA LEU A 145 -21.95 -9.17 9.06
C LEU A 145 -22.19 -7.73 9.53
N ALA A 146 -21.45 -7.29 10.54
CA ALA A 146 -21.55 -5.93 11.09
C ALA A 146 -20.36 -5.04 10.76
N LEU A 147 -19.17 -5.63 10.53
CA LEU A 147 -17.96 -4.87 10.25
C LEU A 147 -17.14 -5.49 9.11
N VAL A 148 -16.73 -4.66 8.17
CA VAL A 148 -15.76 -4.99 7.13
C VAL A 148 -14.53 -4.11 7.32
N VAL A 149 -13.37 -4.72 7.45
CA VAL A 149 -12.07 -4.05 7.44
C VAL A 149 -11.35 -4.39 6.14
N VAL A 150 -10.86 -3.38 5.44
CA VAL A 150 -10.10 -3.56 4.18
C VAL A 150 -8.72 -2.94 4.33
N ASP A 151 -7.67 -3.71 4.14
CA ASP A 151 -6.30 -3.21 4.14
C ASP A 151 -5.86 -2.84 2.72
N GLU A 152 -5.11 -1.72 2.59
CA GLU A 152 -4.59 -1.18 1.33
C GLU A 152 -5.68 -0.97 0.25
N GLN A 153 -6.66 -0.15 0.57
CA GLN A 153 -7.87 0.14 -0.24
C GLN A 153 -7.58 0.43 -1.72
N HIS A 154 -6.47 1.09 -2.03
CA HIS A 154 -6.13 1.49 -3.39
C HIS A 154 -5.99 0.32 -4.37
N ARG A 155 -5.91 -0.91 -3.85
CA ARG A 155 -5.88 -2.16 -4.63
C ARG A 155 -7.25 -2.77 -4.91
N PHE A 156 -8.34 -2.14 -4.42
CA PHE A 156 -9.70 -2.64 -4.57
C PHE A 156 -10.58 -1.67 -5.35
N GLY A 157 -11.23 -2.16 -6.40
CA GLY A 157 -12.17 -1.39 -7.21
C GLY A 157 -13.50 -1.10 -6.47
N VAL A 158 -14.26 -0.13 -7.00
CA VAL A 158 -15.58 0.27 -6.47
C VAL A 158 -16.57 -0.90 -6.45
N GLU A 159 -16.52 -1.78 -7.46
CA GLU A 159 -17.40 -2.96 -7.56
C GLU A 159 -17.14 -3.97 -6.44
N GLN A 160 -15.87 -4.18 -6.09
CA GLN A 160 -15.49 -5.10 -5.00
C GLN A 160 -15.96 -4.60 -3.63
N ARG A 161 -15.95 -3.28 -3.41
CA ARG A 161 -16.56 -2.67 -2.21
C ARG A 161 -18.07 -2.92 -2.17
N GLY A 162 -18.76 -2.69 -3.28
CA GLY A 162 -20.19 -2.97 -3.41
C GLY A 162 -20.55 -4.43 -3.08
N ALA A 163 -19.75 -5.38 -3.59
CA ALA A 163 -19.92 -6.80 -3.31
C ALA A 163 -19.74 -7.17 -1.83
N LEU A 164 -18.81 -6.53 -1.11
CA LEU A 164 -18.66 -6.73 0.35
C LEU A 164 -19.85 -6.15 1.15
N LEU A 165 -20.29 -4.96 0.77
CA LEU A 165 -21.41 -4.30 1.45
C LEU A 165 -22.73 -5.05 1.29
N SER A 166 -22.89 -5.84 0.22
CA SER A 166 -24.09 -6.65 -0.05
C SER A 166 -24.09 -8.04 0.60
N LYS A 167 -23.03 -8.44 1.32
CA LYS A 167 -22.89 -9.79 1.93
C LYS A 167 -23.77 -10.01 3.15
N GLY A 168 -24.13 -8.98 3.89
CA GLY A 168 -24.96 -9.04 5.09
C GLY A 168 -26.42 -8.68 4.80
N GLU A 169 -27.32 -9.01 5.71
CA GLU A 169 -28.74 -8.59 5.66
C GLU A 169 -28.90 -7.07 5.85
N ARG A 170 -27.96 -6.44 6.50
CA ARG A 170 -27.85 -4.98 6.68
C ARG A 170 -26.52 -4.50 6.19
N ALA A 171 -26.44 -3.24 5.77
CA ALA A 171 -25.18 -2.62 5.39
C ALA A 171 -24.20 -2.62 6.59
N PRO A 172 -23.04 -3.27 6.49
CA PRO A 172 -22.06 -3.32 7.57
C PRO A 172 -21.33 -1.98 7.73
N HIS A 173 -20.72 -1.75 8.89
CA HIS A 173 -19.71 -0.71 9.07
C HIS A 173 -18.50 -1.03 8.21
N PHE A 174 -17.91 0.00 7.60
CA PHE A 174 -16.79 -0.15 6.69
C PHE A 174 -15.58 0.66 7.19
N LEU A 175 -14.49 -0.05 7.49
CA LEU A 175 -13.23 0.52 7.93
C LEU A 175 -12.15 0.20 6.89
N THR A 176 -11.66 1.21 6.22
CA THR A 176 -10.56 1.07 5.27
C THR A 176 -9.25 1.49 5.93
N MET A 177 -8.18 0.76 5.66
CA MET A 177 -6.84 1.11 6.12
C MET A 177 -5.93 1.40 4.94
N THR A 178 -5.01 2.35 5.13
CA THR A 178 -3.90 2.57 4.20
C THR A 178 -2.62 2.96 4.92
N ALA A 179 -1.50 2.42 4.44
CA ALA A 179 -0.17 2.83 4.89
C ALA A 179 0.39 3.99 4.07
N THR A 180 -0.21 4.29 2.91
CA THR A 180 0.11 5.50 2.16
C THR A 180 -0.64 6.68 2.76
N PRO A 181 0.06 7.68 3.28
CA PRO A 181 -0.59 8.92 3.63
C PRO A 181 -1.20 9.55 2.38
N ILE A 182 -2.49 9.79 2.42
CA ILE A 182 -3.21 10.54 1.37
C ILE A 182 -3.43 11.95 1.94
N PRO A 183 -3.09 13.02 1.22
CA PRO A 183 -3.41 14.38 1.68
C PRO A 183 -4.88 14.47 2.07
N ARG A 184 -5.17 15.11 3.21
CA ARG A 184 -6.53 15.18 3.76
C ARG A 184 -7.53 15.72 2.75
N THR A 185 -7.13 16.70 1.94
CA THR A 185 -7.93 17.29 0.88
C THR A 185 -8.30 16.30 -0.21
N VAL A 186 -7.33 15.50 -0.67
CA VAL A 186 -7.56 14.42 -1.65
C VAL A 186 -8.47 13.37 -1.06
N ALA A 187 -8.25 12.98 0.20
CA ALA A 187 -9.12 12.02 0.88
C ALA A 187 -10.56 12.53 0.99
N MET A 188 -10.77 13.81 1.27
CA MET A 188 -12.09 14.42 1.40
C MET A 188 -12.81 14.64 0.07
N THR A 189 -12.08 14.80 -1.03
CA THR A 189 -12.66 15.07 -2.36
C THR A 189 -12.85 13.79 -3.19
N VAL A 190 -11.86 12.89 -3.18
CA VAL A 190 -11.93 11.61 -3.91
C VAL A 190 -12.82 10.61 -3.19
N PHE A 191 -12.78 10.63 -1.86
CA PHE A 191 -13.54 9.75 -0.98
C PHE A 191 -14.50 10.56 -0.11
N GLY A 192 -15.26 11.46 -0.70
CA GLY A 192 -16.11 12.44 0.00
C GLY A 192 -17.10 11.86 1.01
N ASP A 193 -17.42 10.57 0.87
CA ASP A 193 -18.26 9.78 1.76
C ASP A 193 -17.49 9.16 2.95
N LEU A 194 -16.15 9.28 3.00
CA LEU A 194 -15.34 8.72 4.08
C LEU A 194 -15.05 9.74 5.19
N ASP A 195 -15.20 9.32 6.42
CA ASP A 195 -14.58 9.96 7.57
C ASP A 195 -13.12 9.54 7.69
N VAL A 196 -12.24 10.43 8.12
CA VAL A 196 -10.79 10.18 8.14
C VAL A 196 -10.26 10.22 9.56
N SER A 197 -9.65 9.13 10.00
CA SER A 197 -8.86 9.03 11.22
C SER A 197 -7.38 8.88 10.91
N VAL A 198 -6.51 9.60 11.61
CA VAL A 198 -5.08 9.63 11.33
C VAL A 198 -4.26 9.21 12.55
N LEU A 199 -3.39 8.21 12.35
CA LEU A 199 -2.37 7.77 13.31
C LEU A 199 -1.01 8.35 12.90
N ARG A 200 -0.62 9.46 13.52
CA ARG A 200 0.68 10.12 13.27
C ARG A 200 1.80 9.61 14.18
N GLN A 201 1.44 9.08 15.35
CA GLN A 201 2.42 8.63 16.34
C GLN A 201 2.92 7.24 15.99
N LEU A 202 4.23 7.09 15.85
CA LEU A 202 4.87 5.78 15.81
C LEU A 202 5.09 5.28 17.26
N PRO A 203 4.97 3.97 17.51
CA PRO A 203 5.32 3.40 18.81
C PRO A 203 6.78 3.73 19.17
N ALA A 204 7.06 3.91 20.45
CA ALA A 204 8.40 4.15 20.96
C ALA A 204 9.34 2.97 20.65
N GLY A 205 10.60 3.25 20.32
CA GLY A 205 11.63 2.23 20.11
C GLY A 205 11.94 1.91 18.65
N ARG A 206 11.30 2.55 17.67
CA ARG A 206 11.69 2.39 16.26
C ARG A 206 13.00 3.13 15.98
N ALA A 207 13.95 2.42 15.37
CA ALA A 207 15.21 3.00 14.98
C ALA A 207 15.05 4.02 13.83
N GLU A 208 15.92 5.02 13.83
CA GLU A 208 15.92 6.07 12.80
C GLU A 208 16.45 5.53 11.47
N VAL A 209 15.79 5.90 10.36
CA VAL A 209 16.25 5.57 9.02
C VAL A 209 16.80 6.83 8.36
N GLN A 210 18.09 6.81 8.00
CA GLN A 210 18.74 7.87 7.24
C GLN A 210 18.63 7.61 5.75
N THR A 211 18.31 8.64 4.96
CA THR A 211 18.17 8.55 3.52
C THR A 211 19.26 9.37 2.84
N PHE A 212 19.96 8.76 1.87
CA PHE A 212 21.00 9.41 1.07
C PHE A 212 20.69 9.25 -0.41
N LEU A 213 20.93 10.32 -1.17
CA LEU A 213 20.85 10.33 -2.63
C LEU A 213 22.24 10.10 -3.22
N VAL A 214 22.35 9.22 -4.18
CA VAL A 214 23.60 8.84 -4.81
C VAL A 214 23.47 9.00 -6.32
N ASN A 215 24.35 9.84 -6.92
CA ASN A 215 24.46 9.91 -8.37
C ASN A 215 25.12 8.62 -8.88
N GLU A 216 24.44 7.92 -9.77
CA GLU A 216 24.88 6.66 -10.38
C GLU A 216 26.21 6.82 -11.14
N ALA A 217 26.44 7.97 -11.79
CA ALA A 217 27.68 8.27 -12.49
C ALA A 217 28.89 8.40 -11.53
N ASN A 218 28.65 8.57 -10.23
CA ASN A 218 29.73 8.67 -9.25
C ASN A 218 30.17 7.27 -8.76
N VAL A 219 31.09 6.66 -9.51
CA VAL A 219 31.59 5.29 -9.23
C VAL A 219 32.09 5.12 -7.79
N ARG A 220 32.70 6.16 -7.18
CA ARG A 220 33.18 6.07 -5.79
C ARG A 220 32.05 5.90 -4.80
N TRP A 221 30.96 6.64 -4.96
CA TRP A 221 29.80 6.54 -4.10
C TRP A 221 29.03 5.23 -4.31
N VAL A 222 28.91 4.77 -5.56
CA VAL A 222 28.30 3.47 -5.88
C VAL A 222 29.13 2.32 -5.28
N THR A 223 30.46 2.34 -5.44
CA THR A 223 31.34 1.35 -4.81
C THR A 223 31.22 1.39 -3.28
N ARG A 224 31.13 2.59 -2.68
CA ARG A 224 30.95 2.74 -1.24
C ARG A 224 29.59 2.20 -0.78
N ALA A 225 28.54 2.35 -1.59
CA ALA A 225 27.21 1.78 -1.29
C ALA A 225 27.28 0.25 -1.17
N TRP A 226 27.93 -0.43 -2.11
CA TRP A 226 28.11 -1.88 -2.05
C TRP A 226 29.00 -2.34 -0.89
N SER A 227 30.09 -1.64 -0.61
CA SER A 227 30.92 -1.91 0.57
C SER A 227 30.14 -1.73 1.86
N ARG A 228 29.27 -0.69 1.93
CA ARG A 228 28.42 -0.46 3.10
C ARG A 228 27.37 -1.57 3.27
N ALA A 229 26.84 -2.11 2.18
CA ALA A 229 25.94 -3.24 2.22
C ALA A 229 26.62 -4.50 2.78
N ALA A 230 27.84 -4.78 2.36
CA ALA A 230 28.61 -5.90 2.91
C ALA A 230 28.91 -5.71 4.42
N GLU A 231 29.34 -4.52 4.85
CA GLU A 231 29.52 -4.19 6.27
C GLU A 231 28.25 -4.38 7.10
N GLU A 232 27.09 -4.06 6.52
CA GLU A 232 25.82 -4.23 7.20
C GLU A 232 25.44 -5.70 7.39
N ILE A 233 25.72 -6.52 6.36
CA ILE A 233 25.52 -7.98 6.42
C ILE A 233 26.47 -8.62 7.44
N GLU A 234 27.75 -8.24 7.47
CA GLU A 234 28.73 -8.71 8.46
C GLU A 234 28.28 -8.42 9.90
N ARG A 235 27.61 -7.29 10.11
CA ARG A 235 27.02 -6.91 11.41
C ARG A 235 25.72 -7.69 11.71
N GLY A 236 25.30 -8.59 10.83
CA GLY A 236 24.08 -9.38 10.97
C GLY A 236 22.79 -8.66 10.53
N GLY A 237 22.92 -7.53 9.81
CA GLY A 237 21.80 -6.86 9.15
C GLY A 237 21.35 -7.60 7.89
N ARG A 238 20.22 -7.16 7.33
CA ARG A 238 19.69 -7.63 6.05
C ARG A 238 19.60 -6.45 5.09
N VAL A 239 19.93 -6.69 3.83
CA VAL A 239 20.02 -5.66 2.79
C VAL A 239 19.04 -5.95 1.66
N TYR A 240 18.14 -5.01 1.38
CA TYR A 240 17.31 -5.02 0.17
C TYR A 240 18.01 -4.25 -0.95
N VAL A 241 17.98 -4.82 -2.17
CA VAL A 241 18.33 -4.12 -3.41
C VAL A 241 17.11 -4.15 -4.33
N LEU A 242 16.61 -2.99 -4.69
CA LEU A 242 15.37 -2.85 -5.46
C LEU A 242 15.66 -2.38 -6.87
N CYS A 243 15.08 -3.08 -7.85
CA CYS A 243 15.15 -2.78 -9.27
C CYS A 243 13.75 -2.51 -9.83
N PRO A 244 13.61 -1.60 -10.83
CA PRO A 244 12.30 -1.32 -11.43
C PRO A 244 11.77 -2.43 -12.34
N LYS A 245 12.65 -3.25 -12.93
CA LYS A 245 12.31 -4.33 -13.87
C LYS A 245 12.79 -5.70 -13.39
N ILE A 246 12.18 -6.77 -13.92
CA ILE A 246 12.58 -8.16 -13.62
C ILE A 246 13.73 -8.61 -14.50
N ALA A 247 13.58 -8.42 -15.83
CA ALA A 247 14.53 -8.83 -16.86
C ALA A 247 14.57 -7.74 -17.95
N PRO A 248 15.66 -7.69 -18.75
CA PRO A 248 15.73 -6.78 -19.88
C PRO A 248 14.65 -7.10 -20.92
N ASP A 249 14.16 -6.07 -21.62
CA ASP A 249 13.24 -6.24 -22.71
C ASP A 249 13.96 -6.90 -23.91
N ALA A 250 13.23 -7.70 -24.72
CA ALA A 250 13.81 -8.41 -25.86
C ALA A 250 14.48 -7.46 -26.89
N SER A 251 14.01 -6.21 -26.98
CA SER A 251 14.62 -5.16 -27.81
C SER A 251 15.93 -4.59 -27.26
N GLU A 252 16.19 -4.75 -25.95
CA GLU A 252 17.44 -4.31 -25.29
C GLU A 252 18.56 -5.34 -25.48
N LEU A 253 18.21 -6.63 -25.65
CA LEU A 253 19.18 -7.72 -25.92
C LEU A 253 19.76 -7.63 -27.35
N ASP A 254 18.95 -7.23 -28.34
CA ASP A 254 19.40 -7.07 -29.73
C ASP A 254 20.35 -5.87 -29.92
N SER A 255 20.33 -4.89 -29.03
CA SER A 255 21.23 -3.73 -29.10
C SER A 255 22.62 -3.95 -28.46
N ALA A 256 22.76 -4.92 -27.56
CA ALA A 256 24.04 -5.26 -26.93
C ALA A 256 24.93 -6.13 -27.85
N ASP A 257 24.32 -6.99 -28.70
CA ASP A 257 25.06 -7.81 -29.66
C ASP A 257 25.38 -7.09 -30.99
N SER A 258 24.85 -5.87 -31.21
CA SER A 258 25.04 -5.14 -32.47
C SER A 258 26.22 -4.16 -32.48
N ALA A 259 27.02 -4.08 -31.41
CA ALA A 259 28.16 -3.17 -31.35
C ALA A 259 29.40 -3.65 -32.14
N ASP A 260 29.38 -4.87 -32.68
CA ASP A 260 30.50 -5.46 -33.42
C ASP A 260 30.12 -6.05 -34.77
N LEU A 261 29.45 -5.37 -35.66
CA LEU A 261 29.51 -5.69 -37.10
C LEU A 261 28.78 -4.60 -37.91
N GLN A 262 29.55 -3.66 -38.43
CA GLN A 262 29.12 -2.80 -39.53
C GLN A 262 29.06 -3.60 -40.83
N ASN A 263 27.89 -3.68 -41.47
CA ASN A 263 27.77 -3.48 -42.91
C ASN A 263 26.30 -3.25 -43.35
N PRO A 264 26.06 -2.30 -44.29
CA PRO A 264 24.73 -1.92 -44.68
C PRO A 264 24.32 -2.59 -45.99
N SER A 265 23.17 -3.19 -46.07
CA SER A 265 22.35 -3.18 -47.28
C SER A 265 21.00 -3.90 -47.14
N GLU A 266 19.98 -3.18 -47.60
CA GLU A 266 18.77 -3.62 -48.32
C GLU A 266 17.50 -4.01 -47.55
N THR A 267 16.59 -3.03 -47.67
CA THR A 267 15.18 -3.14 -48.17
C THR A 267 14.18 -4.09 -47.52
N GLY A 268 13.22 -3.49 -46.84
CA GLY A 268 11.79 -3.66 -47.13
C GLY A 268 11.11 -4.96 -46.76
N ARG A 269 10.37 -4.96 -45.63
CA ARG A 269 8.98 -5.44 -45.60
C ARG A 269 8.32 -5.20 -44.25
N LYS A 270 7.36 -4.26 -44.23
CA LYS A 270 6.36 -4.15 -43.15
C LYS A 270 5.64 -5.49 -43.00
N LYS A 271 5.79 -6.13 -41.85
CA LYS A 271 4.83 -7.11 -41.32
C LYS A 271 4.30 -6.60 -40.01
N GLN A 272 3.09 -6.08 -40.05
CA GLN A 272 2.23 -5.95 -38.87
C GLN A 272 2.13 -7.33 -38.20
N LYS A 273 2.69 -7.49 -37.03
CA LYS A 273 2.34 -8.57 -36.10
C LYS A 273 1.43 -7.98 -35.05
N THR A 274 0.19 -8.36 -35.09
CA THR A 274 -0.78 -8.27 -34.01
C THR A 274 -0.16 -8.85 -32.75
N ALA A 275 0.17 -7.99 -31.79
CA ALA A 275 0.57 -8.39 -30.45
C ALA A 275 -0.66 -8.97 -29.72
N ALA A 276 -0.59 -10.23 -29.38
CA ALA A 276 -1.52 -10.84 -28.44
C ALA A 276 -1.42 -10.10 -27.11
N LYS A 277 -2.51 -9.48 -26.67
CA LYS A 277 -2.66 -8.92 -25.34
C LYS A 277 -2.56 -10.06 -24.32
N THR A 278 -1.41 -10.20 -23.69
CA THR A 278 -1.29 -10.99 -22.45
C THR A 278 -1.77 -10.12 -21.30
N SER A 279 -2.85 -10.56 -20.70
CA SER A 279 -3.67 -9.93 -19.66
C SER A 279 -2.99 -9.84 -18.27
N TRP A 280 -1.74 -9.38 -18.16
CA TRP A 280 -1.01 -9.27 -16.89
C TRP A 280 -0.40 -7.88 -16.64
N GLY A 281 -0.73 -6.89 -17.49
CA GLY A 281 -0.26 -5.50 -17.36
C GLY A 281 -1.12 -4.60 -16.49
N ASP A 282 -2.31 -5.04 -16.07
CA ASP A 282 -3.28 -4.17 -15.38
C ASP A 282 -3.08 -4.09 -13.85
N ASP A 283 -2.24 -4.95 -13.25
CA ASP A 283 -2.02 -4.94 -11.79
C ASP A 283 -1.10 -3.81 -11.29
N LEU A 284 -0.45 -3.08 -12.20
CA LEU A 284 0.41 -1.93 -11.89
C LEU A 284 -0.30 -0.56 -12.04
N ALA A 285 -1.52 -0.54 -12.54
CA ALA A 285 -2.26 0.69 -12.84
C ALA A 285 -2.74 1.48 -11.59
N GLY A 286 -2.48 0.99 -10.39
CA GLY A 286 -2.81 1.69 -9.13
C GLY A 286 -1.70 2.59 -8.57
N PHE A 287 -0.47 2.48 -9.09
CA PHE A 287 0.67 3.29 -8.64
C PHE A 287 1.26 3.99 -9.85
N GLY A 288 1.11 5.29 -9.89
CA GLY A 288 1.50 6.25 -10.91
C GLY A 288 2.40 5.71 -12.02
N GLU A 289 2.02 5.98 -13.25
CA GLU A 289 2.75 5.64 -14.45
C GLU A 289 4.25 5.92 -14.25
N LEU A 290 5.08 4.95 -14.58
CA LEU A 290 6.52 5.19 -14.77
C LEU A 290 6.62 6.27 -15.84
N GLU A 291 7.18 7.43 -15.51
CA GLU A 291 7.37 8.53 -16.48
C GLU A 291 7.99 7.98 -17.76
N GLU A 292 7.54 8.50 -18.91
CA GLU A 292 8.04 8.11 -20.23
C GLU A 292 9.57 8.10 -20.22
N LEU A 293 10.15 6.99 -20.65
CA LEU A 293 11.59 6.79 -20.74
C LEU A 293 12.20 7.83 -21.67
N GLU A 294 13.27 8.47 -21.25
CA GLU A 294 14.18 9.05 -22.22
C GLU A 294 14.61 7.95 -23.21
N PRO A 295 14.49 8.18 -24.53
CA PRO A 295 14.80 7.16 -25.51
C PRO A 295 16.24 6.64 -25.32
N GLY A 296 16.40 5.35 -25.02
CA GLY A 296 17.71 4.69 -24.94
C GLY A 296 18.28 4.43 -23.55
N ARG A 297 17.59 4.79 -22.43
CA ARG A 297 18.07 4.45 -21.10
C ARG A 297 17.71 3.00 -20.74
N VAL A 298 18.73 2.19 -20.46
CA VAL A 298 18.59 0.82 -19.94
C VAL A 298 18.42 0.88 -18.43
N LEU A 299 17.31 0.29 -17.91
CA LEU A 299 17.04 0.24 -16.48
C LEU A 299 17.65 -1.02 -15.84
N HIS A 300 18.01 -0.92 -14.56
CA HIS A 300 18.45 -2.07 -13.79
C HIS A 300 17.36 -3.12 -13.69
N THR A 301 17.75 -4.38 -13.89
CA THR A 301 16.85 -5.53 -13.77
C THR A 301 17.29 -6.45 -12.63
N VAL A 302 16.35 -7.14 -12.01
CA VAL A 302 16.62 -8.04 -10.90
C VAL A 302 17.63 -9.12 -11.29
N THR A 303 17.45 -9.74 -12.45
CA THR A 303 18.29 -10.84 -12.92
C THR A 303 19.73 -10.41 -13.20
N GLN A 304 19.91 -9.29 -13.91
CA GLN A 304 21.25 -8.75 -14.20
C GLN A 304 21.93 -8.23 -12.95
N THR A 305 21.22 -7.48 -12.11
CA THR A 305 21.76 -6.94 -10.85
C THR A 305 22.22 -8.06 -9.92
N ALA A 306 21.42 -9.13 -9.76
CA ALA A 306 21.80 -10.26 -8.93
C ALA A 306 23.09 -10.94 -9.43
N ALA A 307 23.22 -11.11 -10.75
CA ALA A 307 24.44 -11.67 -11.37
C ALA A 307 25.65 -10.75 -11.15
N GLN A 308 25.49 -9.44 -11.45
CA GLN A 308 26.57 -8.45 -11.26
C GLN A 308 27.06 -8.38 -9.80
N LEU A 309 26.12 -8.43 -8.84
CA LEU A 309 26.47 -8.40 -7.42
C LEU A 309 27.20 -9.69 -6.98
N ALA A 310 26.82 -10.85 -7.53
CA ALA A 310 27.50 -12.12 -7.24
C ALA A 310 28.97 -12.13 -7.72
N ASP A 311 29.27 -11.37 -8.78
CA ASP A 311 30.64 -11.23 -9.30
C ASP A 311 31.50 -10.23 -8.51
N LEU A 312 30.88 -9.40 -7.66
CA LEU A 312 31.63 -8.45 -6.86
C LEU A 312 32.42 -9.13 -5.74
N PRO A 313 33.73 -8.82 -5.57
CA PRO A 313 34.56 -9.43 -4.52
C PRO A 313 33.99 -9.29 -3.11
N VAL A 314 33.28 -8.19 -2.83
CA VAL A 314 32.68 -7.90 -1.52
C VAL A 314 31.49 -8.81 -1.15
N PHE A 315 30.91 -9.52 -2.13
CA PHE A 315 29.76 -10.41 -1.94
C PHE A 315 30.08 -11.89 -2.25
N ARG A 316 31.37 -12.24 -2.49
CA ARG A 316 31.79 -13.60 -2.90
C ARG A 316 31.25 -14.72 -1.99
N ASP A 317 31.24 -14.45 -0.68
CA ASP A 317 30.81 -15.43 0.33
C ASP A 317 29.37 -15.18 0.81
N ILE A 318 28.63 -14.28 0.15
CA ILE A 318 27.27 -13.90 0.52
C ILE A 318 26.29 -14.52 -0.46
N GLN A 319 25.33 -15.30 0.06
CA GLN A 319 24.25 -15.82 -0.76
C GLN A 319 23.24 -14.71 -1.07
N ILE A 320 22.97 -14.52 -2.36
CA ILE A 320 22.03 -13.51 -2.85
C ILE A 320 20.68 -14.16 -3.14
N GLY A 321 19.64 -13.69 -2.48
CA GLY A 321 18.26 -14.06 -2.75
C GLY A 321 17.67 -13.21 -3.87
N VAL A 322 16.71 -13.78 -4.59
CA VAL A 322 15.96 -13.09 -5.66
C VAL A 322 14.47 -13.23 -5.43
N ALA A 323 13.72 -12.11 -5.54
CA ALA A 323 12.26 -12.14 -5.43
C ALA A 323 11.62 -11.17 -6.45
N HIS A 324 10.69 -11.67 -7.28
CA HIS A 324 9.97 -10.87 -8.27
C HIS A 324 8.58 -11.46 -8.58
N SER A 325 7.72 -10.70 -9.27
CA SER A 325 6.31 -11.08 -9.52
C SER A 325 6.15 -12.37 -10.31
N ASN A 326 7.09 -12.73 -11.19
CA ASN A 326 7.01 -13.93 -12.03
C ASN A 326 7.34 -15.24 -11.29
N LEU A 327 7.83 -15.19 -10.05
CA LEU A 327 7.98 -16.38 -9.21
C LEU A 327 6.60 -16.87 -8.74
N ASP A 328 6.44 -18.16 -8.58
CA ASP A 328 5.26 -18.71 -7.92
C ASP A 328 5.16 -18.27 -6.44
N SER A 329 3.98 -18.42 -5.85
CA SER A 329 3.71 -17.94 -4.49
C SER A 329 4.61 -18.64 -3.46
N GLY A 330 4.90 -19.94 -3.63
CA GLY A 330 5.75 -20.71 -2.73
C GLY A 330 7.21 -20.25 -2.80
N ALA A 331 7.74 -20.06 -4.01
CA ALA A 331 9.11 -19.58 -4.20
C ALA A 331 9.31 -18.16 -3.63
N LYS A 332 8.30 -17.27 -3.79
CA LYS A 332 8.33 -15.94 -3.16
C LYS A 332 8.40 -16.04 -1.64
N GLN A 333 7.52 -16.85 -1.05
CA GLN A 333 7.51 -17.04 0.41
C GLN A 333 8.83 -17.61 0.91
N GLN A 334 9.40 -18.60 0.19
CA GLN A 334 10.69 -19.20 0.54
C GLN A 334 11.83 -18.18 0.46
N ALA A 335 11.92 -17.39 -0.63
CA ALA A 335 12.96 -16.37 -0.80
C ALA A 335 12.97 -15.36 0.36
N VAL A 336 11.79 -14.94 0.81
CA VAL A 336 11.70 -14.00 1.93
C VAL A 336 11.91 -14.69 3.27
N ALA A 337 11.50 -15.94 3.45
CA ALA A 337 11.82 -16.71 4.65
C ALA A 337 13.34 -16.93 4.78
N ASP A 338 14.04 -17.19 3.68
CA ASP A 338 15.50 -17.31 3.63
C ASP A 338 16.19 -15.98 3.95
N PHE A 339 15.67 -14.89 3.44
CA PHE A 339 16.15 -13.54 3.75
C PHE A 339 15.95 -13.20 5.23
N ALA A 340 14.76 -13.42 5.77
CA ALA A 340 14.47 -13.19 7.18
C ALA A 340 15.35 -14.05 8.09
N ALA A 341 15.54 -15.33 7.76
CA ALA A 341 16.42 -16.25 8.49
C ALA A 341 17.92 -15.93 8.32
N GLY A 342 18.29 -15.08 7.34
CA GLY A 342 19.67 -14.71 7.04
C GLY A 342 20.45 -15.74 6.23
N ARG A 343 19.78 -16.70 5.62
CA ARG A 343 20.41 -17.60 4.65
C ARG A 343 20.82 -16.85 3.38
N THR A 344 19.99 -15.90 2.96
CA THR A 344 20.27 -14.97 1.87
C THR A 344 20.19 -13.52 2.39
N PRO A 345 21.22 -13.01 3.08
CA PRO A 345 21.16 -11.72 3.78
C PRO A 345 21.07 -10.52 2.85
N LEU A 346 21.31 -10.71 1.54
CA LEU A 346 21.07 -9.74 0.48
C LEU A 346 19.95 -10.25 -0.42
N LEU A 347 18.89 -9.45 -0.60
CA LEU A 347 17.73 -9.78 -1.43
C LEU A 347 17.58 -8.75 -2.56
N VAL A 348 17.75 -9.21 -3.80
CA VAL A 348 17.47 -8.41 -5.01
C VAL A 348 16.02 -8.63 -5.43
N SER A 349 15.25 -7.56 -5.54
CA SER A 349 13.81 -7.67 -5.80
C SER A 349 13.27 -6.51 -6.62
N THR A 350 12.08 -6.69 -7.18
CA THR A 350 11.22 -5.57 -7.60
C THR A 350 10.42 -5.03 -6.41
N THR A 351 9.48 -4.13 -6.65
CA THR A 351 8.54 -3.59 -5.65
C THR A 351 7.66 -4.66 -4.95
N VAL A 352 7.74 -5.93 -5.35
CA VAL A 352 7.03 -7.05 -4.69
C VAL A 352 7.30 -7.12 -3.18
N VAL A 353 8.42 -6.57 -2.71
CA VAL A 353 8.73 -6.42 -1.28
C VAL A 353 7.79 -5.43 -0.56
N GLU A 354 7.04 -4.59 -1.30
CA GLU A 354 5.97 -3.75 -0.71
C GLU A 354 4.91 -4.61 -0.02
N VAL A 355 4.74 -5.85 -0.47
CA VAL A 355 3.69 -6.72 -0.01
C VAL A 355 4.14 -7.53 1.20
N GLY A 356 4.02 -6.90 2.37
CA GLY A 356 3.54 -7.61 3.55
C GLY A 356 4.53 -8.34 4.44
N MET A 357 5.83 -8.50 4.17
CA MET A 357 6.68 -9.24 5.12
C MET A 357 7.50 -8.31 6.01
N ASP A 358 7.35 -8.51 7.32
CA ASP A 358 8.10 -7.79 8.34
C ASP A 358 9.39 -8.54 8.65
N VAL A 359 10.53 -7.92 8.32
CA VAL A 359 11.87 -8.45 8.64
C VAL A 359 12.54 -7.43 9.55
N PRO A 360 12.48 -7.62 10.88
CA PRO A 360 13.02 -6.66 11.85
C PRO A 360 14.52 -6.41 11.70
N GLU A 361 15.28 -7.40 11.20
CA GLU A 361 16.72 -7.34 10.97
C GLU A 361 17.08 -6.57 9.69
N ALA A 362 16.10 -6.20 8.85
CA ALA A 362 16.35 -5.40 7.66
C ALA A 362 16.74 -3.97 8.05
N SER A 363 18.00 -3.65 7.84
CA SER A 363 18.61 -2.39 8.27
C SER A 363 19.10 -1.54 7.09
N MET A 364 19.22 -2.09 5.88
CA MET A 364 19.65 -1.32 4.73
C MET A 364 18.79 -1.60 3.50
N MET A 365 18.56 -0.54 2.72
CA MET A 365 17.87 -0.61 1.42
C MET A 365 18.62 0.21 0.39
N ILE A 366 18.83 -0.38 -0.78
CA ILE A 366 19.39 0.29 -1.96
C ILE A 366 18.32 0.26 -3.04
N ILE A 367 17.91 1.42 -3.53
CA ILE A 367 16.91 1.58 -4.57
C ILE A 367 17.65 2.06 -5.83
N LEU A 368 17.70 1.20 -6.85
CA LEU A 368 18.28 1.51 -8.15
C LEU A 368 17.22 2.19 -9.03
N ASP A 369 17.65 3.07 -9.93
CA ASP A 369 16.76 3.89 -10.75
C ASP A 369 15.68 4.60 -9.91
N ALA A 370 16.09 5.19 -8.78
CA ALA A 370 15.18 5.74 -7.78
C ALA A 370 14.28 6.87 -8.33
N ASP A 371 14.69 7.53 -9.40
CA ASP A 371 13.93 8.55 -10.14
C ASP A 371 12.65 8.00 -10.79
N ARG A 372 12.54 6.67 -10.95
CA ARG A 372 11.37 5.99 -11.53
C ARG A 372 10.26 5.72 -10.54
N TYR A 373 10.50 5.92 -9.27
CA TYR A 373 9.53 5.64 -8.23
C TYR A 373 8.81 6.93 -7.80
N GLY A 374 7.52 6.81 -7.51
CA GLY A 374 6.77 7.88 -6.85
C GLY A 374 7.20 8.08 -5.39
N ILE A 375 6.98 9.28 -4.84
CA ILE A 375 7.34 9.58 -3.44
C ILE A 375 6.68 8.60 -2.46
N SER A 376 5.41 8.30 -2.68
CA SER A 376 4.66 7.36 -1.82
C SER A 376 5.25 5.96 -1.84
N GLN A 377 5.70 5.47 -3.01
CA GLN A 377 6.39 4.19 -3.14
C GLN A 377 7.72 4.20 -2.41
N LEU A 378 8.56 5.22 -2.65
CA LEU A 378 9.84 5.38 -1.96
C LEU A 378 9.66 5.39 -0.44
N HIS A 379 8.64 6.09 0.05
CA HIS A 379 8.32 6.13 1.48
C HIS A 379 7.87 4.77 2.03
N GLN A 380 7.02 4.04 1.32
CA GLN A 380 6.61 2.68 1.70
C GLN A 380 7.79 1.71 1.73
N LEU A 381 8.66 1.76 0.72
CA LEU A 381 9.88 0.96 0.63
C LEU A 381 10.82 1.28 1.80
N ARG A 382 11.11 2.57 2.06
CA ARG A 382 11.89 2.99 3.23
C ARG A 382 11.30 2.48 4.54
N GLY A 383 9.98 2.42 4.64
CA GLY A 383 9.26 1.89 5.80
C GLY A 383 9.47 0.39 6.05
N ARG A 384 10.12 -0.34 5.12
CA ARG A 384 10.44 -1.77 5.28
C ARG A 384 11.71 -2.03 6.07
N ILE A 385 12.54 -1.03 6.28
CA ILE A 385 13.77 -1.13 7.07
C ILE A 385 13.65 -0.35 8.38
N GLY A 386 14.58 -0.59 9.32
CA GLY A 386 14.60 0.10 10.62
C GLY A 386 13.41 -0.25 11.51
N ARG A 387 12.85 -1.46 11.40
CA ARG A 387 11.76 -1.94 12.24
C ARG A 387 12.23 -2.57 13.55
N GLY A 388 13.47 -3.00 13.59
CA GLY A 388 14.15 -3.49 14.78
C GLY A 388 14.84 -2.38 15.57
N SER A 389 15.77 -2.77 16.43
CA SER A 389 16.56 -1.85 17.28
C SER A 389 17.73 -1.19 16.53
N ARG A 390 18.02 -1.61 15.27
CA ARG A 390 19.15 -1.12 14.49
C ARG A 390 18.76 0.11 13.67
N PRO A 391 19.62 1.17 13.60
CA PRO A 391 19.42 2.28 12.68
C PRO A 391 19.35 1.79 11.23
N GLY A 392 18.44 2.37 10.45
CA GLY A 392 18.28 2.02 9.04
C GLY A 392 19.05 2.97 8.12
N VAL A 393 19.49 2.46 6.97
CA VAL A 393 20.09 3.25 5.89
C VAL A 393 19.37 2.97 4.58
N CYS A 394 18.85 4.03 3.96
CA CYS A 394 18.22 3.98 2.63
C CYS A 394 19.09 4.75 1.63
N LEU A 395 19.55 4.08 0.59
CA LEU A 395 20.29 4.71 -0.51
C LEU A 395 19.40 4.75 -1.75
N ALA A 396 19.11 5.93 -2.26
CA ALA A 396 18.40 6.12 -3.53
C ALA A 396 19.42 6.49 -4.60
N ILE A 397 19.64 5.58 -5.56
CA ILE A 397 20.62 5.72 -6.64
C ILE A 397 19.87 6.08 -7.93
N ALA A 398 20.27 7.17 -8.56
CA ALA A 398 19.71 7.63 -9.83
C ALA A 398 20.78 8.39 -10.65
N PRO A 399 20.65 8.45 -11.99
CA PRO A 399 21.58 9.20 -12.86
C PRO A 399 21.23 10.69 -12.87
N LEU A 400 21.21 11.29 -11.68
CA LEU A 400 20.89 12.70 -11.48
C LEU A 400 21.98 13.36 -10.64
N ASP A 401 22.26 14.63 -10.95
CA ASP A 401 23.13 15.46 -10.13
C ASP A 401 22.33 16.04 -8.96
N PHE A 402 22.72 15.65 -7.75
CA PHE A 402 22.06 16.10 -6.54
C PHE A 402 22.77 17.29 -5.93
N PRO A 403 22.11 18.45 -5.79
CA PRO A 403 22.60 19.54 -4.96
C PRO A 403 22.67 19.07 -3.49
N PRO A 404 23.38 19.78 -2.61
CA PRO A 404 23.32 19.52 -1.18
C PRO A 404 21.86 19.51 -0.73
N VAL A 405 21.46 18.44 -0.04
CA VAL A 405 20.08 18.30 0.44
C VAL A 405 19.79 19.39 1.46
N SER A 406 18.83 20.26 1.14
CA SER A 406 18.31 21.24 2.10
C SER A 406 17.35 20.52 3.05
N ASP A 407 17.50 20.72 4.35
CA ASP A 407 16.58 20.21 5.36
C ASP A 407 15.22 20.95 5.31
N ASN A 408 15.09 22.00 4.53
CA ASN A 408 13.86 22.77 4.40
C ASN A 408 13.03 22.28 3.21
N LEU A 409 12.12 21.35 3.51
CA LEU A 409 11.17 20.81 2.53
C LEU A 409 10.30 21.90 1.88
N ALA A 410 9.98 22.98 2.60
CA ALA A 410 9.16 24.06 2.09
C ALA A 410 9.85 24.83 0.96
N ASP A 411 11.15 25.10 1.09
CA ASP A 411 11.95 25.77 0.04
C ASP A 411 12.09 24.88 -1.21
N LEU A 412 12.29 23.58 -1.02
CA LEU A 412 12.30 22.60 -2.11
C LEU A 412 10.97 22.57 -2.86
N MET A 413 9.85 22.64 -2.12
CA MET A 413 8.51 22.64 -2.71
C MET A 413 8.19 23.94 -3.45
N ALA A 414 8.66 25.09 -2.95
CA ALA A 414 8.54 26.36 -3.65
C ALA A 414 9.28 26.31 -5.01
N GLN A 415 10.53 25.86 -5.03
CA GLN A 415 11.31 25.71 -6.26
C GLN A 415 10.69 24.71 -7.25
N ALA A 416 10.14 23.60 -6.76
CA ALA A 416 9.44 22.63 -7.60
C ALA A 416 8.15 23.23 -8.20
N GLY A 417 7.37 24.00 -7.41
CA GLY A 417 6.16 24.69 -7.86
C GLY A 417 6.42 25.76 -8.92
N GLU A 418 7.57 26.43 -8.84
CA GLU A 418 8.03 27.41 -9.85
C GLU A 418 8.54 26.75 -11.14
N GLY A 419 8.66 25.40 -11.17
CA GLY A 419 9.16 24.66 -12.32
C GLY A 419 10.68 24.78 -12.54
N THR A 420 11.40 25.24 -11.54
CA THR A 420 12.86 25.38 -11.58
C THR A 420 13.59 24.05 -11.38
N LEU A 421 12.92 23.04 -10.81
CA LEU A 421 13.45 21.69 -10.63
C LEU A 421 12.69 20.69 -11.49
N ALA A 422 13.42 19.72 -12.08
CA ALA A 422 12.80 18.58 -12.74
C ALA A 422 11.98 17.77 -11.73
N PRO A 423 10.79 17.27 -12.08
CA PRO A 423 9.90 16.57 -11.14
C PRO A 423 10.57 15.37 -10.44
N ALA A 424 11.36 14.58 -11.16
CA ALA A 424 12.09 13.43 -10.60
C ALA A 424 13.11 13.88 -9.53
N LEU A 425 13.87 14.96 -9.79
CA LEU A 425 14.81 15.52 -8.83
C LEU A 425 14.10 16.09 -7.60
N ALA A 426 13.02 16.82 -7.80
CA ALA A 426 12.21 17.37 -6.70
C ALA A 426 11.67 16.27 -5.79
N ARG A 427 11.17 15.16 -6.37
CA ARG A 427 10.70 13.99 -5.60
C ARG A 427 11.81 13.38 -4.73
N LEU A 428 12.98 13.15 -5.29
CA LEU A 428 14.09 12.54 -4.57
C LEU A 428 14.63 13.45 -3.46
N LEU A 429 14.74 14.75 -3.72
CA LEU A 429 15.14 15.73 -2.71
C LEU A 429 14.11 15.78 -1.56
N ALA A 430 12.81 15.80 -1.86
CA ALA A 430 11.76 15.74 -0.86
C ALA A 430 11.82 14.44 -0.03
N PHE A 431 12.06 13.31 -0.69
CA PHE A 431 12.21 12.01 -0.04
C PHE A 431 13.39 11.96 0.92
N ALA A 432 14.51 12.59 0.59
CA ALA A 432 15.67 12.68 1.46
C ALA A 432 15.47 13.67 2.63
N ALA A 433 14.80 14.79 2.36
CA ALA A 433 14.59 15.87 3.34
C ALA A 433 13.56 15.53 4.42
N SER A 434 12.60 14.64 4.13
CA SER A 434 11.52 14.34 5.08
C SER A 434 11.34 12.84 5.32
N ARG A 435 10.96 12.51 6.54
CA ARG A 435 10.53 11.16 6.95
C ARG A 435 9.03 11.10 7.25
N ASP A 436 8.38 12.24 7.36
CA ASP A 436 6.93 12.33 7.58
C ASP A 436 6.20 12.02 6.27
N GLY A 437 5.51 10.88 6.23
CA GLY A 437 4.77 10.44 5.06
C GLY A 437 3.64 11.38 4.65
N PHE A 438 3.03 12.12 5.59
CA PHE A 438 2.00 13.11 5.26
C PHE A 438 2.61 14.34 4.59
N ALA A 439 3.76 14.82 5.08
CA ALA A 439 4.49 15.90 4.43
C ALA A 439 4.96 15.50 3.02
N LEU A 440 5.41 14.25 2.86
CA LEU A 440 5.79 13.71 1.55
C LEU A 440 4.61 13.58 0.59
N ALA A 441 3.45 13.15 1.07
CA ALA A 441 2.24 13.07 0.25
C ALA A 441 1.75 14.45 -0.20
N GLU A 442 1.86 15.47 0.66
CA GLU A 442 1.58 16.86 0.30
C GLU A 442 2.58 17.39 -0.71
N ALA A 443 3.87 17.05 -0.57
CA ALA A 443 4.91 17.38 -1.52
C ALA A 443 4.65 16.74 -2.90
N ASP A 444 4.26 15.46 -2.95
CA ASP A 444 3.91 14.76 -4.18
C ASP A 444 2.76 15.44 -4.93
N LEU A 445 1.72 15.85 -4.18
CA LEU A 445 0.58 16.58 -4.74
C LEU A 445 0.99 17.91 -5.40
N ARG A 446 1.92 18.65 -4.77
CA ARG A 446 2.42 19.92 -5.31
C ARG A 446 3.31 19.71 -6.55
N ILE A 447 4.15 18.67 -6.57
CA ILE A 447 5.05 18.36 -7.69
C ILE A 447 4.27 17.91 -8.93
N ARG A 448 3.23 17.07 -8.76
CA ARG A 448 2.45 16.47 -9.87
C ARG A 448 1.47 17.42 -10.55
N ARG A 449 1.31 18.64 -10.13
CA ARG A 449 0.23 19.54 -10.57
C ARG A 449 -1.16 18.90 -10.45
N GLU A 450 -2.15 19.65 -10.01
CA GLU A 450 -3.51 19.15 -9.66
C GLU A 450 -4.23 18.39 -10.78
N GLY A 451 -3.92 18.68 -12.05
CA GLY A 451 -4.53 18.01 -13.20
C GLY A 451 -4.21 16.52 -13.34
N ASP A 452 -3.00 16.10 -12.94
CA ASP A 452 -2.54 14.72 -13.10
C ASP A 452 -3.08 13.80 -12.00
N VAL A 453 -3.31 14.33 -10.80
CA VAL A 453 -3.81 13.54 -9.64
C VAL A 453 -5.27 13.14 -9.83
N LEU A 454 -6.07 13.98 -10.45
CA LEU A 454 -7.50 13.71 -10.70
C LEU A 454 -7.75 12.94 -12.00
N GLY A 455 -6.80 12.99 -12.96
CA GLY A 455 -6.89 12.29 -14.25
C GLY A 455 -6.63 10.78 -14.15
N GLN A 456 -5.77 10.35 -13.24
CA GLN A 456 -5.40 8.93 -13.09
C GLN A 456 -6.42 8.09 -12.30
N SER A 457 -7.18 8.70 -11.40
CA SER A 457 -8.21 7.97 -10.63
C SER A 457 -9.49 7.71 -11.43
N GLN A 458 -9.64 8.32 -12.61
CA GLN A 458 -10.82 8.12 -13.47
C GLN A 458 -10.45 8.38 -14.94
N SER A 459 -10.10 7.33 -15.66
CA SER A 459 -9.97 7.40 -17.12
C SER A 459 -11.22 8.07 -17.73
N GLY A 460 -11.08 9.31 -18.17
CA GLY A 460 -12.10 10.05 -18.91
C GLY A 460 -12.85 11.16 -18.19
N ARG A 461 -12.61 11.50 -16.93
CA ARG A 461 -13.30 12.61 -16.24
C ARG A 461 -12.36 13.77 -15.94
N ARG A 462 -12.58 14.91 -16.61
CA ARG A 462 -12.07 16.22 -16.16
C ARG A 462 -12.56 16.46 -14.73
N SER A 463 -11.68 16.98 -13.85
CA SER A 463 -12.05 17.39 -12.50
C SER A 463 -13.42 18.11 -12.51
N ARG A 464 -14.39 17.60 -11.73
CA ARG A 464 -15.70 18.26 -11.57
C ARG A 464 -15.60 19.53 -10.73
N LEU A 465 -14.49 19.73 -10.04
CA LEU A 465 -14.18 20.93 -9.28
C LEU A 465 -13.61 21.98 -10.25
N LYS A 466 -14.49 22.76 -10.87
CA LYS A 466 -14.10 23.79 -11.86
C LYS A 466 -13.40 24.99 -11.24
N VAL A 467 -13.49 25.19 -9.93
CA VAL A 467 -13.16 26.46 -9.24
C VAL A 467 -12.24 26.24 -8.03
N LEU A 468 -12.15 25.02 -7.47
CA LEU A 468 -11.41 24.73 -6.24
C LEU A 468 -10.12 23.99 -6.53
N SER A 469 -9.04 24.42 -5.89
CA SER A 469 -7.73 23.77 -5.85
C SER A 469 -7.64 22.83 -4.64
N LEU A 470 -7.21 21.58 -4.86
CA LEU A 470 -7.04 20.60 -3.79
C LEU A 470 -5.93 20.98 -2.79
N VAL A 471 -4.99 21.82 -3.23
CA VAL A 471 -3.85 22.25 -2.41
C VAL A 471 -4.18 23.49 -1.61
N SER A 472 -4.78 24.53 -2.26
CA SER A 472 -5.01 25.82 -1.63
C SER A 472 -6.34 25.93 -0.89
N ASP A 473 -7.37 25.14 -1.27
CA ASP A 473 -8.75 25.35 -0.79
C ASP A 473 -9.21 24.27 0.21
N ALA A 474 -8.26 23.65 0.94
CA ALA A 474 -8.53 22.61 1.93
C ALA A 474 -9.57 23.01 2.98
N GLU A 475 -9.51 24.25 3.47
CA GLU A 475 -10.43 24.77 4.48
C GLU A 475 -11.85 24.95 3.89
N VAL A 476 -11.94 25.40 2.65
CA VAL A 476 -13.22 25.56 1.94
C VAL A 476 -13.89 24.20 1.73
N ILE A 477 -13.14 23.18 1.32
CA ILE A 477 -13.63 21.81 1.14
C ILE A 477 -14.12 21.24 2.47
N ALA A 478 -13.37 21.43 3.56
CA ALA A 478 -13.77 20.99 4.89
C ALA A 478 -15.05 21.69 5.38
N ALA A 479 -15.16 23.00 5.19
CA ALA A 479 -16.33 23.77 5.54
C ALA A 479 -17.57 23.35 4.71
N ALA A 480 -17.39 23.11 3.40
CA ALA A 480 -18.46 22.64 2.53
C ALA A 480 -18.98 21.26 2.95
N LYS A 481 -18.08 20.30 3.31
CA LYS A 481 -18.48 18.99 3.84
C LYS A 481 -19.28 19.11 5.14
N ALA A 482 -18.85 19.97 6.07
CA ALA A 482 -19.54 20.20 7.33
C ALA A 482 -20.94 20.80 7.10
N ALA A 483 -21.05 21.79 6.22
CA ALA A 483 -22.33 22.40 5.84
C ALA A 483 -23.27 21.39 5.17
N ALA A 484 -22.77 20.58 4.25
CA ALA A 484 -23.54 19.51 3.60
C ALA A 484 -24.07 18.49 4.61
N ALA A 485 -23.24 18.08 5.56
CA ALA A 485 -23.66 17.15 6.62
C ALA A 485 -24.80 17.72 7.48
N THR A 486 -24.74 19.03 7.82
CA THR A 486 -25.81 19.72 8.55
C THR A 486 -27.11 19.74 7.75
N VAL A 487 -27.05 20.13 6.48
CA VAL A 487 -28.23 20.18 5.59
C VAL A 487 -28.87 18.80 5.46
N VAL A 488 -28.08 17.74 5.22
CA VAL A 488 -28.60 16.38 5.09
C VAL A 488 -29.19 15.84 6.40
N ALA A 489 -28.61 16.21 7.56
CA ALA A 489 -29.14 15.85 8.86
C ALA A 489 -30.50 16.48 9.16
N GLU A 490 -30.72 17.74 8.73
CA GLU A 490 -31.95 18.49 8.93
C GLU A 490 -33.01 18.18 7.86
N ASP A 491 -32.59 17.95 6.61
CA ASP A 491 -33.45 17.70 5.45
C ASP A 491 -32.86 16.58 4.57
N PRO A 492 -32.99 15.29 4.97
CA PRO A 492 -32.39 14.15 4.25
C PRO A 492 -32.84 14.02 2.79
N GLN A 493 -34.01 14.53 2.44
CA GLN A 493 -34.57 14.48 1.09
C GLN A 493 -34.39 15.79 0.31
N LEU A 494 -33.72 16.77 0.88
CA LEU A 494 -33.51 18.11 0.30
C LEU A 494 -34.82 18.80 -0.13
N SER A 495 -35.92 18.51 0.58
CA SER A 495 -37.25 19.05 0.26
C SER A 495 -37.33 20.55 0.46
N ALA A 496 -36.61 21.10 1.43
CA ALA A 496 -36.46 22.52 1.68
C ALA A 496 -35.42 23.21 0.75
N HIS A 497 -34.64 22.42 -0.01
CA HIS A 497 -33.54 22.86 -0.86
C HIS A 497 -33.65 22.35 -2.31
N PRO A 498 -34.73 22.68 -3.06
CA PRO A 498 -35.05 22.10 -4.37
C PRO A 498 -33.94 22.29 -5.43
N GLU A 499 -33.25 23.42 -5.41
CA GLU A 499 -32.14 23.70 -6.34
C GLU A 499 -30.94 22.75 -6.06
N LEU A 500 -30.65 22.51 -4.78
CA LEU A 500 -29.61 21.57 -4.38
C LEU A 500 -30.00 20.14 -4.74
N ALA A 501 -31.25 19.75 -4.52
CA ALA A 501 -31.79 18.45 -4.92
C ALA A 501 -31.61 18.20 -6.42
N ARG A 502 -31.93 19.21 -7.24
CA ARG A 502 -31.78 19.17 -8.69
C ARG A 502 -30.31 19.01 -9.10
N LEU A 503 -29.38 19.76 -8.50
CA LEU A 503 -27.95 19.64 -8.77
C LEU A 503 -27.41 18.25 -8.41
N VAL A 504 -27.85 17.69 -7.29
CA VAL A 504 -27.47 16.33 -6.87
C VAL A 504 -28.01 15.29 -7.83
N PHE A 505 -29.27 15.44 -8.29
CA PHE A 505 -29.90 14.55 -9.27
C PHE A 505 -29.16 14.59 -10.61
N ASP A 506 -28.91 15.78 -11.16
CA ASP A 506 -28.19 15.96 -12.43
C ASP A 506 -26.76 15.37 -12.37
N LEU A 507 -26.08 15.48 -11.22
CA LEU A 507 -24.78 14.86 -10.98
C LEU A 507 -24.89 13.33 -10.89
N GLY A 508 -25.97 12.79 -10.33
CA GLY A 508 -26.23 11.35 -10.18
C GLY A 508 -26.54 10.67 -11.52
N GLU A 509 -27.39 11.25 -12.37
CA GLU A 509 -27.70 10.71 -13.70
C GLU A 509 -26.46 10.70 -14.60
N GLY A 510 -25.64 11.73 -14.54
CA GLY A 510 -24.34 11.76 -15.22
C GLY A 510 -23.39 10.64 -14.77
N ALA A 511 -23.56 10.08 -13.57
CA ALA A 511 -22.79 8.95 -13.06
C ALA A 511 -23.33 7.59 -13.54
N GLN A 512 -24.64 7.43 -13.63
CA GLN A 512 -25.28 6.17 -14.09
C GLN A 512 -25.17 5.93 -15.60
N ASN A 513 -25.14 6.99 -16.41
CA ASN A 513 -25.02 6.87 -17.87
C ASN A 513 -23.61 6.47 -18.32
N LEU A 514 -22.59 6.53 -17.46
CA LEU A 514 -21.21 6.12 -17.75
C LEU A 514 -20.89 4.68 -17.30
N THR A 515 -21.76 4.05 -16.54
CA THR A 515 -21.67 2.61 -16.21
C THR A 515 -22.40 1.72 -17.24
N LYS A 516 -23.09 2.32 -18.22
CA LYS A 516 -23.85 1.62 -19.28
C LYS A 516 -23.25 1.72 -20.68
N SER A 517 -22.10 2.42 -20.84
CA SER A 517 -21.38 2.51 -22.13
C SER A 517 -20.00 1.77 -22.01
#